data_0defb91ab590bebd0a33321bdfc6cb9b
#
_entry.id   0defb91ab590bebd0a33321bdfc6cb9b
#
_cell.length_a   1.000
_cell.length_b   1.000
_cell.length_c   1.000
_cell.angle_alpha   90.00
_cell.angle_beta   90.00
_cell.angle_gamma   90.00
#
_symmetry.space_group_name_H-M   'P 1'
#
loop_
_entity.id
_entity.type
_entity.pdbx_description
1 polymer ?
#
loop_
_entity_poly.entity_id
_entity_poly.type
_entity_poly.pdbx_seq_one_letter_code
_entity_poly.pdbx_strand_id
1 'polypeptide(L)'
;LTAPPLPATPRRRSARRVLPGFNLTLGYTLLYLSLIVLIPLSALIFKTFSMSWADFWAAVSAPRVLASFRLTFGASLIAACVNVVAGLLVAWVLVRYEFPGKRTADALVDLPFALPTAVAGIALTAILAGNGWIGQYLEPLGIQLAFQPAGIVIALIFIGLPFVVRTVQPVL
;
A
#
# COMPACT_ATOMS: atom_id res chain seq x y z
N LEU A 1 -22.76 59.26 39.61
CA LEU A 1 -21.78 58.75 38.64
C LEU A 1 -21.52 57.33 39.02
N THR A 2 -22.28 56.36 38.44
CA THR A 2 -22.09 54.91 38.60
C THR A 2 -21.17 54.45 37.48
N ALA A 3 -20.04 53.85 37.85
CA ALA A 3 -19.09 53.28 36.92
C ALA A 3 -19.70 52.08 36.15
N PRO A 4 -19.40 51.91 34.86
CA PRO A 4 -19.92 50.79 34.07
C PRO A 4 -19.33 49.47 34.57
N PRO A 5 -20.10 48.37 34.50
CA PRO A 5 -19.60 47.05 34.91
C PRO A 5 -18.48 46.55 33.98
N LEU A 6 -17.43 45.99 34.57
CA LEU A 6 -16.29 45.43 33.86
C LEU A 6 -16.74 44.26 32.98
N PRO A 7 -16.18 44.09 31.78
CA PRO A 7 -16.50 42.97 30.90
C PRO A 7 -16.09 41.64 31.55
N ALA A 8 -17.05 40.70 31.56
CA ALA A 8 -16.82 39.36 32.09
C ALA A 8 -15.70 38.62 31.27
N THR A 9 -14.67 38.21 31.95
CA THR A 9 -13.59 37.39 31.34
C THR A 9 -14.16 36.12 30.77
N PRO A 10 -13.85 35.75 29.52
CA PRO A 10 -14.34 34.51 28.93
C PRO A 10 -13.82 33.32 29.74
N ARG A 11 -14.72 32.60 30.41
CA ARG A 11 -14.41 31.31 31.04
C ARG A 11 -13.84 30.37 29.96
N ARG A 12 -12.56 30.04 30.06
CA ARG A 12 -11.94 28.99 29.27
C ARG A 12 -12.74 27.71 29.46
N ARG A 13 -13.53 27.34 28.45
CA ARG A 13 -14.20 26.03 28.41
C ARG A 13 -13.09 24.97 28.43
N SER A 14 -12.92 24.30 29.56
CA SER A 14 -12.13 23.08 29.66
C SER A 14 -12.68 22.12 28.62
N ALA A 15 -11.86 21.76 27.62
CA ALA A 15 -12.22 20.77 26.63
C ALA A 15 -12.56 19.48 27.37
N ARG A 16 -13.85 19.16 27.49
CA ARG A 16 -14.32 17.90 28.06
C ARG A 16 -13.67 16.78 27.26
N ARG A 17 -12.75 16.06 27.85
CA ARG A 17 -12.20 14.83 27.27
C ARG A 17 -13.35 13.87 27.06
N VAL A 18 -13.63 13.57 25.78
CA VAL A 18 -14.82 12.83 25.35
C VAL A 18 -14.77 11.35 25.76
N LEU A 19 -13.55 10.83 26.11
CA LEU A 19 -13.34 9.43 26.47
C LEU A 19 -12.64 9.35 27.85
N PRO A 20 -13.33 8.84 28.90
CA PRO A 20 -12.67 8.54 30.15
C PRO A 20 -11.63 7.42 29.94
N GLY A 21 -10.42 7.61 30.47
CA GLY A 21 -9.33 6.63 30.31
C GLY A 21 -8.48 6.76 29.05
N PHE A 22 -8.78 7.70 28.13
CA PHE A 22 -8.03 7.87 26.88
C PHE A 22 -6.51 7.95 27.08
N ASN A 23 -6.03 8.71 28.05
CA ASN A 23 -4.59 8.85 28.28
C ASN A 23 -3.93 7.55 28.74
N LEU A 24 -4.65 6.76 29.53
CA LEU A 24 -4.15 5.49 30.05
C LEU A 24 -4.09 4.45 28.93
N THR A 25 -5.15 4.39 28.12
CA THR A 25 -5.20 3.50 26.95
C THR A 25 -4.15 3.90 25.91
N LEU A 26 -4.03 5.20 25.61
CA LEU A 26 -3.01 5.70 24.70
C LEU A 26 -1.59 5.40 25.20
N GLY A 27 -1.32 5.64 26.49
CA GLY A 27 -0.02 5.33 27.09
C GLY A 27 0.31 3.84 27.02
N TYR A 28 -0.63 2.97 27.34
CA TYR A 28 -0.45 1.52 27.23
C TYR A 28 -0.20 1.08 25.78
N THR A 29 -1.00 1.58 24.84
CA THR A 29 -0.85 1.25 23.41
C THR A 29 0.50 1.71 22.86
N LEU A 30 0.90 2.93 23.17
CA LEU A 30 2.21 3.45 22.74
C LEU A 30 3.37 2.67 23.36
N LEU A 31 3.29 2.34 24.65
CA LEU A 31 4.32 1.55 25.32
C LEU A 31 4.42 0.15 24.73
N TYR A 32 3.30 -0.53 24.54
CA TYR A 32 3.26 -1.86 23.96
C TYR A 32 3.77 -1.88 22.53
N LEU A 33 3.30 -0.95 21.69
CA LEU A 33 3.74 -0.82 20.31
C LEU A 33 5.24 -0.49 20.22
N SER A 34 5.71 0.43 21.07
CA SER A 34 7.14 0.79 21.13
C SER A 34 8.00 -0.41 21.51
N LEU A 35 7.57 -1.20 22.49
CA LEU A 35 8.29 -2.42 22.90
C LEU A 35 8.39 -3.42 21.75
N ILE A 36 7.27 -3.72 21.08
CA ILE A 36 7.24 -4.69 19.98
C ILE A 36 8.05 -4.21 18.78
N VAL A 37 8.07 -2.92 18.48
CA VAL A 37 8.79 -2.37 17.33
C VAL A 37 10.23 -2.04 17.68
N LEU A 38 10.49 -1.38 18.83
CA LEU A 38 11.82 -0.89 19.15
C LEU A 38 12.78 -2.00 19.57
N ILE A 39 12.31 -3.06 20.21
CA ILE A 39 13.20 -4.18 20.59
C ILE A 39 13.83 -4.86 19.36
N PRO A 40 13.05 -5.35 18.37
CA PRO A 40 13.64 -5.96 17.17
C PRO A 40 14.47 -4.95 16.35
N LEU A 41 14.02 -3.70 16.27
CA LEU A 41 14.73 -2.65 15.52
C LEU A 41 16.06 -2.31 16.18
N SER A 42 16.10 -2.18 17.51
CA SER A 42 17.34 -1.96 18.23
C SER A 42 18.31 -3.13 18.10
N ALA A 43 17.80 -4.37 18.20
CA ALA A 43 18.62 -5.57 17.98
C ALA A 43 19.24 -5.58 16.57
N LEU A 44 18.49 -5.19 15.54
CA LEU A 44 19.00 -5.04 14.17
C LEU A 44 20.11 -3.99 14.10
N ILE A 45 19.88 -2.81 14.69
CA ILE A 45 20.84 -1.71 14.73
C ILE A 45 22.13 -2.14 15.45
N PHE A 46 22.02 -2.73 16.65
CA PHE A 46 23.18 -3.24 17.39
C PHE A 46 23.94 -4.31 16.62
N LYS A 47 23.22 -5.21 15.96
CA LYS A 47 23.82 -6.24 15.11
C LYS A 47 24.61 -5.62 13.95
N THR A 48 24.05 -4.59 13.31
CA THR A 48 24.71 -3.89 12.20
C THR A 48 25.98 -3.17 12.68
N PHE A 49 25.92 -2.48 13.81
CA PHE A 49 27.10 -1.81 14.38
C PHE A 49 28.18 -2.76 14.89
N SER A 50 27.84 -4.00 15.24
CA SER A 50 28.79 -5.04 15.63
C SER A 50 29.49 -5.74 14.46
N MET A 51 29.05 -5.49 13.22
CA MET A 51 29.67 -6.05 12.01
C MET A 51 30.85 -5.19 11.57
N SER A 52 31.87 -5.83 11.00
CA SER A 52 32.92 -5.09 10.30
C SER A 52 32.36 -4.46 9.03
N TRP A 53 33.00 -3.38 8.57
CA TRP A 53 32.62 -2.74 7.30
C TRP A 53 32.65 -3.69 6.10
N ALA A 54 33.63 -4.61 6.09
CA ALA A 54 33.77 -5.63 5.07
C ALA A 54 32.60 -6.63 5.08
N ASP A 55 32.21 -7.09 6.28
CA ASP A 55 31.08 -8.04 6.43
C ASP A 55 29.76 -7.37 6.05
N PHE A 56 29.56 -6.12 6.43
CA PHE A 56 28.38 -5.34 6.04
C PHE A 56 28.28 -5.25 4.50
N TRP A 57 29.39 -4.89 3.85
CA TRP A 57 29.40 -4.74 2.39
C TRP A 57 29.23 -6.09 1.68
N ALA A 58 29.84 -7.15 2.20
CA ALA A 58 29.64 -8.50 1.70
C ALA A 58 28.17 -8.96 1.83
N ALA A 59 27.51 -8.62 2.94
CA ALA A 59 26.10 -8.96 3.16
C ALA A 59 25.19 -8.20 2.19
N VAL A 60 25.38 -6.90 2.02
CA VAL A 60 24.56 -6.06 1.12
C VAL A 60 24.78 -6.41 -0.35
N SER A 61 26.01 -6.72 -0.74
CA SER A 61 26.36 -7.09 -2.13
C SER A 61 26.18 -8.57 -2.44
N ALA A 62 25.67 -9.38 -1.49
CA ALA A 62 25.39 -10.78 -1.74
C ALA A 62 24.45 -10.96 -2.95
N PRO A 63 24.72 -11.95 -3.85
CA PRO A 63 23.94 -12.10 -5.08
C PRO A 63 22.44 -12.23 -4.86
N ARG A 64 22.02 -12.87 -3.76
CA ARG A 64 20.61 -13.01 -3.38
C ARG A 64 19.99 -11.66 -3.02
N VAL A 65 20.71 -10.81 -2.30
CA VAL A 65 20.25 -9.47 -1.90
C VAL A 65 20.12 -8.56 -3.12
N LEU A 66 21.11 -8.57 -4.01
CA LEU A 66 21.05 -7.82 -5.26
C LEU A 66 19.92 -8.30 -6.17
N ALA A 67 19.67 -9.61 -6.24
CA ALA A 67 18.53 -10.16 -6.97
C ALA A 67 17.19 -9.69 -6.38
N SER A 68 17.08 -9.64 -5.05
CA SER A 68 15.89 -9.11 -4.36
C SER A 68 15.67 -7.63 -4.66
N PHE A 69 16.72 -6.81 -4.65
CA PHE A 69 16.62 -5.39 -5.03
C PHE A 69 16.19 -5.22 -6.49
N ARG A 70 16.81 -5.95 -7.41
CA ARG A 70 16.42 -5.92 -8.84
C ARG A 70 14.97 -6.30 -9.03
N LEU A 71 14.51 -7.35 -8.34
CA LEU A 71 13.12 -7.79 -8.42
C LEU A 71 12.19 -6.73 -7.86
N THR A 72 12.46 -6.22 -6.65
CA THR A 72 11.58 -5.25 -5.99
C THR A 72 11.48 -3.95 -6.77
N PHE A 73 12.61 -3.33 -7.09
CA PHE A 73 12.62 -2.05 -7.81
C PHE A 73 12.18 -2.22 -9.27
N GLY A 74 12.62 -3.28 -9.93
CA GLY A 74 12.24 -3.55 -11.33
C GLY A 74 10.75 -3.84 -11.48
N ALA A 75 10.19 -4.72 -10.65
CA ALA A 75 8.76 -5.03 -10.68
C ALA A 75 7.91 -3.81 -10.34
N SER A 76 8.31 -3.04 -9.31
CA SER A 76 7.59 -1.82 -8.92
C SER A 76 7.63 -0.76 -10.01
N LEU A 77 8.77 -0.55 -10.67
CA LEU A 77 8.90 0.42 -11.76
C LEU A 77 8.04 0.03 -12.96
N ILE A 78 8.10 -1.24 -13.37
CA ILE A 78 7.27 -1.73 -14.49
C ILE A 78 5.78 -1.57 -14.15
N ALA A 79 5.38 -1.99 -12.96
CA ALA A 79 3.98 -1.86 -12.53
C ALA A 79 3.54 -0.38 -12.46
N ALA A 80 4.39 0.51 -11.96
CA ALA A 80 4.11 1.94 -11.92
C ALA A 80 3.93 2.53 -13.32
N CYS A 81 4.82 2.22 -14.27
CA CYS A 81 4.71 2.67 -15.66
C CYS A 81 3.42 2.18 -16.32
N VAL A 82 3.08 0.90 -16.14
CA VAL A 82 1.82 0.34 -16.66
C VAL A 82 0.62 1.02 -16.03
N ASN A 83 0.63 1.20 -14.70
CA ASN A 83 -0.46 1.85 -13.98
C ASN A 83 -0.65 3.32 -14.37
N VAL A 84 0.42 4.06 -14.63
CA VAL A 84 0.31 5.44 -15.13
C VAL A 84 -0.41 5.47 -16.46
N VAL A 85 0.00 4.64 -17.42
CA VAL A 85 -0.62 4.61 -18.74
C VAL A 85 -2.05 4.07 -18.69
N ALA A 86 -2.24 2.89 -18.12
CA ALA A 86 -3.55 2.25 -18.05
C ALA A 86 -4.52 3.01 -17.15
N GLY A 87 -4.05 3.48 -15.99
CA GLY A 87 -4.85 4.25 -15.05
C GLY A 87 -5.30 5.60 -15.60
N LEU A 88 -4.43 6.29 -16.33
CA LEU A 88 -4.79 7.55 -17.03
C LEU A 88 -5.85 7.29 -18.09
N LEU A 89 -5.69 6.24 -18.91
CA LEU A 89 -6.67 5.88 -19.92
C LEU A 89 -8.03 5.51 -19.31
N VAL A 90 -8.03 4.70 -18.28
CA VAL A 90 -9.28 4.31 -17.56
C VAL A 90 -9.93 5.54 -16.93
N ALA A 91 -9.17 6.39 -16.23
CA ALA A 91 -9.69 7.63 -15.64
C ALA A 91 -10.28 8.54 -16.71
N TRP A 92 -9.57 8.75 -17.83
CA TRP A 92 -10.04 9.54 -18.96
C TRP A 92 -11.37 9.03 -19.52
N VAL A 93 -11.48 7.72 -19.77
CA VAL A 93 -12.70 7.11 -20.29
C VAL A 93 -13.86 7.27 -19.31
N LEU A 94 -13.60 7.00 -18.02
CA LEU A 94 -14.63 7.11 -16.98
C LEU A 94 -15.12 8.54 -16.75
N VAL A 95 -14.27 9.56 -16.97
CA VAL A 95 -14.67 10.96 -16.80
C VAL A 95 -15.34 11.51 -18.07
N ARG A 96 -14.79 11.24 -19.26
CA ARG A 96 -15.18 11.90 -20.51
C ARG A 96 -16.30 11.22 -21.28
N TYR A 97 -16.54 9.92 -21.06
CA TYR A 97 -17.49 9.17 -21.85
C TYR A 97 -18.65 8.67 -21.00
N GLU A 98 -19.86 8.68 -21.60
CA GLU A 98 -21.03 8.02 -21.08
C GLU A 98 -21.30 6.76 -21.91
N PHE A 99 -21.34 5.59 -21.26
CA PHE A 99 -21.56 4.30 -21.90
C PHE A 99 -22.37 3.36 -20.99
N PRO A 100 -23.08 2.38 -21.55
CA PRO A 100 -23.79 1.39 -20.76
C PRO A 100 -22.79 0.57 -19.94
N GLY A 101 -23.03 0.42 -18.62
CA GLY A 101 -22.11 -0.29 -17.73
C GLY A 101 -21.01 0.56 -17.10
N LYS A 102 -20.94 1.88 -17.33
CA LYS A 102 -19.96 2.79 -16.72
C LYS A 102 -19.87 2.63 -15.19
N ARG A 103 -21.02 2.55 -14.51
CA ARG A 103 -21.07 2.35 -13.05
C ARG A 103 -20.43 1.03 -12.62
N THR A 104 -20.62 -0.02 -13.38
CA THR A 104 -20.02 -1.33 -13.13
C THR A 104 -18.51 -1.28 -13.37
N ALA A 105 -18.07 -0.64 -14.45
CA ALA A 105 -16.65 -0.44 -14.74
C ALA A 105 -15.96 0.39 -13.64
N ASP A 106 -16.61 1.45 -13.16
CA ASP A 106 -16.12 2.28 -12.07
C ASP A 106 -16.01 1.49 -10.74
N ALA A 107 -17.02 0.67 -10.44
CA ALA A 107 -17.00 -0.20 -9.27
C ALA A 107 -15.92 -1.31 -9.36
N LEU A 108 -15.65 -1.83 -10.57
CA LEU A 108 -14.58 -2.81 -10.78
C LEU A 108 -13.19 -2.24 -10.54
N VAL A 109 -12.98 -0.95 -10.79
CA VAL A 109 -11.73 -0.26 -10.44
C VAL A 109 -11.48 -0.30 -8.93
N ASP A 110 -12.52 -0.25 -8.10
CA ASP A 110 -12.38 -0.28 -6.64
C ASP A 110 -12.29 -1.69 -6.06
N LEU A 111 -12.45 -2.72 -6.89
CA LEU A 111 -12.42 -4.11 -6.43
C LEU A 111 -11.14 -4.49 -5.67
N PRO A 112 -9.93 -4.05 -6.06
CA PRO A 112 -8.72 -4.30 -5.29
C PRO A 112 -8.76 -3.71 -3.86
N PHE A 113 -9.46 -2.61 -3.64
CA PHE A 113 -9.63 -2.02 -2.31
C PHE A 113 -10.61 -2.80 -1.44
N ALA A 114 -11.61 -3.41 -2.07
CA ALA A 114 -12.63 -4.20 -1.36
C ALA A 114 -12.11 -5.58 -0.94
N LEU A 115 -11.07 -6.10 -1.61
CA LEU A 115 -10.51 -7.41 -1.32
C LEU A 115 -9.38 -7.32 -0.28
N PRO A 116 -9.37 -8.14 0.78
CA PRO A 116 -8.18 -8.33 1.59
C PRO A 116 -7.01 -8.76 0.71
N THR A 117 -5.83 -8.20 0.94
CA THR A 117 -4.63 -8.44 0.10
C THR A 117 -4.29 -9.92 -0.08
N ALA A 118 -4.46 -10.71 0.99
CA ALA A 118 -4.27 -12.17 0.94
C ALA A 118 -5.26 -12.85 -0.01
N VAL A 119 -6.54 -12.43 -0.01
CA VAL A 119 -7.58 -12.99 -0.89
C VAL A 119 -7.28 -12.61 -2.35
N ALA A 120 -6.90 -11.36 -2.60
CA ALA A 120 -6.49 -10.89 -3.92
C ALA A 120 -5.30 -11.71 -4.46
N GLY A 121 -4.30 -11.99 -3.63
CA GLY A 121 -3.15 -12.82 -3.98
C GLY A 121 -3.53 -14.26 -4.33
N ILE A 122 -4.40 -14.88 -3.52
CA ILE A 122 -4.91 -16.24 -3.79
C ILE A 122 -5.72 -16.28 -5.09
N ALA A 123 -6.60 -15.31 -5.29
CA ALA A 123 -7.44 -15.24 -6.49
C ALA A 123 -6.59 -15.04 -7.76
N LEU A 124 -5.63 -14.13 -7.74
CA LEU A 124 -4.70 -13.93 -8.86
C LEU A 124 -3.88 -15.19 -9.13
N THR A 125 -3.37 -15.84 -8.09
CA THR A 125 -2.63 -17.08 -8.24
C THR A 125 -3.50 -18.17 -8.86
N ALA A 126 -4.75 -18.33 -8.41
CA ALA A 126 -5.67 -19.32 -8.97
C ALA A 126 -5.99 -19.06 -10.46
N ILE A 127 -6.09 -17.79 -10.88
CA ILE A 127 -6.34 -17.42 -12.28
C ILE A 127 -5.09 -17.62 -13.14
N LEU A 128 -3.90 -17.33 -12.60
CA LEU A 128 -2.63 -17.32 -13.34
C LEU A 128 -1.87 -18.66 -13.28
N ALA A 129 -2.27 -19.58 -12.40
CA ALA A 129 -1.68 -20.93 -12.33
C ALA A 129 -1.96 -21.73 -13.61
N GLY A 130 -1.12 -22.73 -13.90
CA GLY A 130 -1.25 -23.52 -15.12
C GLY A 130 -2.60 -24.23 -15.34
N ASN A 131 -3.34 -24.49 -14.27
CA ASN A 131 -4.73 -24.98 -14.30
C ASN A 131 -5.78 -23.88 -14.18
N GLY A 132 -5.38 -22.60 -14.12
CA GLY A 132 -6.26 -21.45 -14.00
C GLY A 132 -6.79 -20.97 -15.35
N TRP A 133 -7.80 -20.09 -15.31
CA TRP A 133 -8.47 -19.60 -16.51
C TRP A 133 -7.54 -18.91 -17.53
N ILE A 134 -6.53 -18.23 -17.08
CA ILE A 134 -5.55 -17.57 -17.96
C ILE A 134 -4.29 -18.45 -18.10
N GLY A 135 -3.80 -19.01 -17.01
CA GLY A 135 -2.56 -19.77 -17.00
C GLY A 135 -2.58 -20.98 -17.91
N GLN A 136 -3.70 -21.68 -18.01
CA GLN A 136 -3.85 -22.85 -18.90
C GLN A 136 -3.58 -22.58 -20.39
N TYR A 137 -3.76 -21.32 -20.83
CA TYR A 137 -3.49 -20.93 -22.22
C TYR A 137 -2.06 -20.41 -22.42
N LEU A 138 -1.41 -19.93 -21.36
CA LEU A 138 -0.08 -19.36 -21.41
C LEU A 138 1.01 -20.39 -21.12
N GLU A 139 0.73 -21.37 -20.28
CA GLU A 139 1.69 -22.42 -19.93
C GLU A 139 2.17 -23.25 -21.14
N PRO A 140 1.30 -23.65 -22.10
CA PRO A 140 1.75 -24.34 -23.32
C PRO A 140 2.66 -23.49 -24.20
N LEU A 141 2.58 -22.14 -24.07
CA LEU A 141 3.46 -21.18 -24.76
C LEU A 141 4.79 -20.96 -24.01
N GLY A 142 5.02 -21.67 -22.90
CA GLY A 142 6.20 -21.52 -22.06
C GLY A 142 6.15 -20.30 -21.12
N ILE A 143 5.00 -19.63 -21.00
CA ILE A 143 4.81 -18.43 -20.16
C ILE A 143 4.17 -18.85 -18.84
N GLN A 144 4.96 -18.89 -17.78
CA GLN A 144 4.51 -19.11 -16.42
C GLN A 144 4.39 -17.78 -15.70
N LEU A 145 3.21 -17.48 -15.16
CA LEU A 145 2.94 -16.24 -14.44
C LEU A 145 2.86 -16.44 -12.92
N ALA A 146 2.20 -17.51 -12.48
CA ALA A 146 2.09 -17.81 -11.05
C ALA A 146 3.46 -18.16 -10.44
N PHE A 147 3.72 -17.63 -9.25
CA PHE A 147 4.98 -17.83 -8.51
C PHE A 147 6.26 -17.35 -9.23
N GLN A 148 6.11 -16.52 -10.26
CA GLN A 148 7.19 -15.93 -11.04
C GLN A 148 7.22 -14.39 -10.88
N PRO A 149 8.34 -13.74 -11.20
CA PRO A 149 8.44 -12.27 -11.17
C PRO A 149 7.32 -11.56 -11.94
N ALA A 150 6.87 -12.14 -13.05
CA ALA A 150 5.76 -11.61 -13.84
C ALA A 150 4.44 -11.58 -13.04
N GLY A 151 4.16 -12.59 -12.23
CA GLY A 151 2.99 -12.60 -11.34
C GLY A 151 3.04 -11.50 -10.28
N ILE A 152 4.24 -11.18 -9.78
CA ILE A 152 4.43 -10.06 -8.85
C ILE A 152 4.07 -8.73 -9.53
N VAL A 153 4.53 -8.52 -10.76
CA VAL A 153 4.21 -7.32 -11.55
C VAL A 153 2.70 -7.20 -11.76
N ILE A 154 2.02 -8.29 -12.14
CA ILE A 154 0.56 -8.31 -12.33
C ILE A 154 -0.17 -7.97 -11.01
N ALA A 155 0.27 -8.53 -9.89
CA ALA A 155 -0.32 -8.22 -8.59
C ALA A 155 -0.13 -6.74 -8.21
N LEU A 156 1.05 -6.17 -8.47
CA LEU A 156 1.33 -4.75 -8.23
C LEU A 156 0.50 -3.84 -9.14
N ILE A 157 0.30 -4.23 -10.41
CA ILE A 157 -0.58 -3.51 -11.34
C ILE A 157 -2.01 -3.55 -10.82
N PHE A 158 -2.52 -4.71 -10.45
CA PHE A 158 -3.88 -4.88 -9.95
C PHE A 158 -4.16 -4.03 -8.72
N ILE A 159 -3.25 -4.05 -7.73
CA ILE A 159 -3.41 -3.27 -6.49
C ILE A 159 -3.18 -1.77 -6.74
N GLY A 160 -2.27 -1.41 -7.64
CA GLY A 160 -1.88 -0.03 -7.90
C GLY A 160 -2.84 0.76 -8.80
N LEU A 161 -3.56 0.07 -9.69
CA LEU A 161 -4.44 0.70 -10.69
C LEU A 161 -5.47 1.67 -10.08
N PRO A 162 -6.24 1.29 -9.05
CA PRO A 162 -7.25 2.18 -8.47
C PRO A 162 -6.65 3.45 -7.86
N PHE A 163 -5.44 3.41 -7.32
CA PHE A 163 -4.78 4.61 -6.81
C PHE A 163 -4.56 5.65 -7.90
N VAL A 164 -4.07 5.23 -9.07
CA VAL A 164 -3.85 6.15 -10.20
C VAL A 164 -5.17 6.68 -10.71
N VAL A 165 -6.16 5.80 -10.93
CA VAL A 165 -7.48 6.21 -11.44
C VAL A 165 -8.13 7.22 -10.50
N ARG A 166 -8.21 6.93 -9.19
CA ARG A 166 -8.88 7.80 -8.21
C ARG A 166 -8.12 9.11 -7.95
N THR A 167 -6.83 9.14 -8.14
CA THR A 167 -6.04 10.38 -8.02
C THR A 167 -6.22 11.29 -9.24
N VAL A 168 -6.36 10.71 -10.43
CA VAL A 168 -6.44 11.46 -11.69
C VAL A 168 -7.87 11.91 -12.02
N GLN A 169 -8.89 11.11 -11.70
CA GLN A 169 -10.29 11.44 -11.98
C GLN A 169 -10.73 12.85 -11.57
N PRO A 170 -10.37 13.39 -10.38
CA PRO A 170 -10.81 14.73 -9.97
C PRO A 170 -10.15 15.86 -10.76
N VAL A 171 -9.07 15.59 -11.51
CA VAL A 171 -8.28 16.59 -12.27
C VAL A 171 -8.68 16.62 -13.74
N LEU A 172 -9.37 15.59 -14.24
CA LEU A 172 -9.83 15.48 -15.64
C LEU A 172 -11.25 16.04 -15.83
#